data_bdf579b84e59d9d2adaf86e57e740f82
#
_entry.id   bdf579b84e59d9d2adaf86e57e740f82
#
_cell.length_a   1.000
_cell.length_b   1.000
_cell.length_c   1.000
_cell.angle_alpha   90.00
_cell.angle_beta   90.00
_cell.angle_gamma   90.00
#
_symmetry.space_group_name_H-M   'P 1'
#
loop_
_entity.id
_entity.type
_entity.pdbx_description
1 polymer ?
#
loop_
_entity_poly.entity_id
_entity_poly.type
_entity_poly.pdbx_seq_one_letter_code
_entity_poly.pdbx_strand_id
1 'polypeptide(L)'
;MPCLKVVQGSNHQGNEKFGETAGMQCTCCSLFSVAFTLVKSPGYWDRKDLDFILDNGDRIYKTLNTLRYLMFPDLPRQILLFETQVVQVDFKTNKFGFLNSQSVPGSLLGRNVSSDTNGLLLLVRGLCVSVLWTKRDFYLFDSHSKNDKGECTPDGCSILLKFNSINALGVEG
;
A
#
# COMPACT_ATOMS: atom_id res chain seq x y z
N MET A 1 0.52 -0.81 -20.23
CA MET A 1 0.18 0.60 -20.38
C MET A 1 1.03 1.42 -19.41
N PRO A 2 1.62 2.51 -19.80
CA PRO A 2 2.59 3.17 -18.96
C PRO A 2 1.95 3.77 -17.70
N CYS A 3 2.69 3.73 -16.60
CA CYS A 3 2.41 4.53 -15.41
C CYS A 3 2.36 6.02 -15.81
N LEU A 4 1.30 6.71 -15.37
CA LEU A 4 1.08 8.11 -15.73
C LEU A 4 1.85 9.10 -14.85
N LYS A 5 2.16 8.68 -13.62
CA LYS A 5 2.87 9.50 -12.63
C LYS A 5 3.57 8.60 -11.64
N VAL A 6 4.77 8.99 -11.26
CA VAL A 6 5.56 8.34 -10.22
C VAL A 6 5.88 9.35 -9.13
N VAL A 7 5.65 8.98 -7.88
CA VAL A 7 6.14 9.71 -6.70
C VAL A 7 7.02 8.75 -5.90
N GLN A 8 8.21 9.18 -5.53
CA GLN A 8 9.12 8.42 -4.68
C GLN A 8 9.24 9.07 -3.31
N GLY A 9 9.26 8.26 -2.25
CA GLY A 9 9.63 8.68 -0.92
C GLY A 9 11.13 8.98 -0.80
N SER A 10 11.56 9.36 0.40
CA SER A 10 12.99 9.48 0.74
C SER A 10 13.59 8.15 1.15
N ASN A 11 12.76 7.22 1.62
CA ASN A 11 13.15 5.94 2.18
C ASN A 11 12.19 4.82 1.75
N HIS A 12 12.55 3.60 2.11
CA HIS A 12 11.69 2.42 2.04
C HIS A 12 11.55 1.77 3.44
N GLN A 13 10.60 0.87 3.60
CA GLN A 13 10.31 0.23 4.88
C GLN A 13 11.50 -0.55 5.49
N GLY A 14 12.44 -1.00 4.67
CA GLY A 14 13.65 -1.69 5.12
C GLY A 14 14.81 -0.76 5.50
N ASN A 15 14.60 0.57 5.55
CA ASN A 15 15.64 1.51 5.92
C ASN A 15 16.06 1.32 7.39
N GLU A 16 17.37 1.44 7.65
CA GLU A 16 17.97 1.26 8.98
C GLU A 16 17.38 2.17 10.06
N LYS A 17 16.80 3.31 9.68
CA LYS A 17 16.13 4.22 10.64
C LYS A 17 15.00 3.55 11.42
N PHE A 18 14.41 2.47 10.90
CA PHE A 18 13.34 1.73 11.57
C PHE A 18 13.85 0.68 12.56
N GLY A 19 15.16 0.44 12.61
CA GLY A 19 15.76 -0.49 13.57
C GLY A 19 15.28 -1.92 13.39
N GLU A 20 14.88 -2.56 14.50
CA GLU A 20 14.48 -3.97 14.51
C GLU A 20 13.24 -4.29 13.67
N THR A 21 12.38 -3.31 13.42
CA THR A 21 11.15 -3.47 12.63
C THR A 21 11.37 -3.33 11.14
N ALA A 22 12.55 -2.89 10.72
CA ALA A 22 12.87 -2.67 9.32
C ALA A 22 12.58 -3.90 8.46
N GLY A 23 11.82 -3.69 7.38
CA GLY A 23 11.48 -4.75 6.43
C GLY A 23 10.27 -5.62 6.78
N MET A 24 9.63 -5.42 7.95
CA MET A 24 8.51 -6.26 8.40
C MET A 24 7.16 -5.54 8.39
N GLN A 25 7.13 -4.24 8.18
CA GLN A 25 5.96 -3.39 8.40
C GLN A 25 5.14 -3.08 7.13
N CYS A 26 5.39 -3.77 6.01
CA CYS A 26 4.71 -3.48 4.73
C CYS A 26 3.18 -3.53 4.82
N THR A 27 2.63 -4.48 5.59
CA THR A 27 1.19 -4.61 5.76
C THR A 27 0.60 -3.43 6.53
N CYS A 28 1.30 -2.94 7.55
CA CYS A 28 0.90 -1.75 8.30
C CYS A 28 1.05 -0.46 7.49
N CYS A 29 2.11 -0.34 6.69
CA CYS A 29 2.29 0.78 5.77
C CYS A 29 1.16 0.83 4.72
N SER A 30 0.82 -0.32 4.16
CA SER A 30 -0.29 -0.44 3.20
C SER A 30 -1.64 -0.08 3.84
N LEU A 31 -1.90 -0.56 5.06
CA LEU A 31 -3.11 -0.21 5.82
C LEU A 31 -3.18 1.30 6.07
N PHE A 32 -2.10 1.90 6.55
CA PHE A 32 -2.07 3.34 6.81
C PHE A 32 -2.27 4.15 5.53
N SER A 33 -1.72 3.72 4.41
CA SER A 33 -1.91 4.40 3.11
C SER A 33 -3.39 4.47 2.71
N VAL A 34 -4.14 3.37 2.93
CA VAL A 34 -5.60 3.36 2.69
C VAL A 34 -6.31 4.35 3.61
N ALA A 35 -6.00 4.34 4.91
CA ALA A 35 -6.60 5.28 5.85
C ALA A 35 -6.25 6.74 5.54
N PHE A 36 -5.04 7.01 5.07
CA PHE A 36 -4.58 8.36 4.73
C PHE A 36 -5.36 8.97 3.54
N THR A 37 -5.97 8.15 2.69
CA THR A 37 -6.88 8.64 1.63
C THR A 37 -8.08 9.40 2.17
N LEU A 38 -8.47 9.19 3.42
CA LEU A 38 -9.55 9.93 4.08
C LEU A 38 -9.20 11.41 4.32
N VAL A 39 -7.92 11.72 4.36
CA VAL A 39 -7.40 13.07 4.65
C VAL A 39 -6.91 13.76 3.40
N LYS A 40 -6.20 13.03 2.56
CA LYS A 40 -5.56 13.58 1.36
C LYS A 40 -5.69 12.58 0.21
N SER A 41 -6.22 13.05 -0.92
CA SER A 41 -6.33 12.21 -2.11
C SER A 41 -4.94 11.80 -2.65
N PRO A 42 -4.75 10.54 -3.07
CA PRO A 42 -3.46 10.05 -3.56
C PRO A 42 -2.90 10.86 -4.75
N GLY A 43 -3.77 11.49 -5.52
CA GLY A 43 -3.36 12.35 -6.64
C GLY A 43 -2.51 13.56 -6.24
N TYR A 44 -2.58 13.96 -4.97
CA TYR A 44 -1.85 15.09 -4.41
C TYR A 44 -0.68 14.67 -3.49
N TRP A 45 -0.43 13.36 -3.35
CA TRP A 45 0.67 12.90 -2.51
C TRP A 45 2.02 13.28 -3.12
N ASP A 46 2.92 13.67 -2.26
CA ASP A 46 4.31 13.97 -2.56
C ASP A 46 5.26 13.07 -1.75
N ARG A 47 6.55 13.33 -1.85
CA ARG A 47 7.59 12.60 -1.12
C ARG A 47 7.35 12.59 0.39
N LYS A 48 6.94 13.72 0.95
CA LYS A 48 6.70 13.83 2.40
C LYS A 48 5.52 12.99 2.86
N ASP A 49 4.50 12.87 2.02
CA ASP A 49 3.35 12.02 2.30
C ASP A 49 3.75 10.54 2.34
N LEU A 50 4.59 10.10 1.40
CA LEU A 50 5.10 8.73 1.41
C LEU A 50 5.95 8.45 2.65
N ASP A 51 6.83 9.36 3.02
CA ASP A 51 7.63 9.24 4.24
C ASP A 51 6.76 9.22 5.49
N PHE A 52 5.72 10.04 5.55
CA PHE A 52 4.73 10.05 6.62
C PHE A 52 3.98 8.71 6.74
N ILE A 53 3.63 8.11 5.61
CA ILE A 53 2.98 6.79 5.58
C ILE A 53 3.92 5.71 6.12
N LEU A 54 5.20 5.73 5.76
CA LEU A 54 6.19 4.78 6.30
C LEU A 54 6.34 4.91 7.81
N ASP A 55 6.51 6.13 8.30
CA ASP A 55 6.71 6.40 9.73
C ASP A 55 5.49 5.97 10.56
N ASN A 56 4.30 6.20 10.06
CA ASN A 56 3.07 5.79 10.74
C ASN A 56 2.79 4.28 10.61
N GLY A 57 3.13 3.67 9.47
CA GLY A 57 3.08 2.22 9.31
C GLY A 57 4.00 1.50 10.30
N ASP A 58 5.21 2.01 10.47
CA ASP A 58 6.16 1.51 11.48
C ASP A 58 5.63 1.71 12.91
N ARG A 59 5.06 2.87 13.19
CA ARG A 59 4.43 3.15 14.49
C ARG A 59 3.31 2.14 14.81
N ILE A 60 2.44 1.86 13.86
CA ILE A 60 1.37 0.87 14.04
C ILE A 60 1.98 -0.50 14.27
N TYR A 61 2.95 -0.91 13.46
CA TYR A 61 3.63 -2.20 13.60
C TYR A 61 4.23 -2.39 15.00
N LYS A 62 4.90 -1.38 15.53
CA LYS A 62 5.48 -1.39 16.88
C LYS A 62 4.44 -1.60 17.98
N THR A 63 3.22 -1.12 17.81
CA THR A 63 2.14 -1.34 18.79
C THR A 63 1.72 -2.80 18.91
N LEU A 64 2.00 -3.64 17.90
CA LEU A 64 1.63 -5.04 17.88
C LEU A 64 2.64 -5.92 18.65
N ASN A 65 3.75 -5.35 19.06
CA ASN A 65 4.79 -5.97 19.89
C ASN A 65 5.22 -7.35 19.35
N THR A 66 5.56 -7.41 18.08
CA THR A 66 5.99 -8.60 17.36
C THR A 66 7.12 -8.28 16.38
N LEU A 67 7.91 -9.28 16.03
CA LEU A 67 9.00 -9.19 15.03
C LEU A 67 8.80 -10.26 13.95
N ARG A 68 7.65 -10.28 13.30
CA ARG A 68 7.32 -11.20 12.22
C ARG A 68 6.54 -10.51 11.11
N TYR A 69 6.50 -11.12 9.94
CA TYR A 69 5.61 -10.67 8.87
C TYR A 69 4.15 -10.85 9.28
N LEU A 70 3.33 -9.86 8.98
CA LEU A 70 1.92 -9.83 9.34
C LEU A 70 1.05 -10.32 8.19
N MET A 71 0.01 -11.06 8.57
CA MET A 71 -1.13 -11.38 7.70
C MET A 71 -2.30 -10.43 8.01
N PHE A 72 -3.31 -10.37 7.14
CA PHE A 72 -4.44 -9.46 7.34
C PHE A 72 -5.19 -9.64 8.69
N PRO A 73 -5.38 -10.86 9.22
CA PRO A 73 -5.98 -11.03 10.54
C PRO A 73 -5.19 -10.40 11.69
N ASP A 74 -3.89 -10.20 11.50
CA ASP A 74 -3.03 -9.60 12.52
C ASP A 74 -3.19 -8.08 12.64
N LEU A 75 -3.80 -7.45 11.64
CA LEU A 75 -3.95 -6.00 11.59
C LEU A 75 -4.93 -5.48 12.65
N PRO A 76 -4.65 -4.31 13.24
CA PRO A 76 -5.53 -3.73 14.23
C PRO A 76 -6.87 -3.32 13.61
N ARG A 77 -7.94 -3.37 14.39
CA ARG A 77 -9.28 -2.92 13.97
C ARG A 77 -9.50 -1.43 14.15
N GLN A 78 -8.57 -0.76 14.79
CA GLN A 78 -8.55 0.68 14.97
C GLN A 78 -7.12 1.17 14.79
N ILE A 79 -6.95 2.26 14.06
CA ILE A 79 -5.66 2.94 13.91
C ILE A 79 -5.82 4.42 14.20
N LEU A 80 -4.75 5.00 14.71
CA LEU A 80 -4.64 6.44 14.93
C LEU A 80 -4.09 7.09 13.66
N LEU A 81 -4.90 7.88 12.98
CA LEU A 81 -4.46 8.56 11.76
C LEU A 81 -3.64 9.81 12.07
N PHE A 82 -4.12 10.60 13.02
CA PHE A 82 -3.39 11.69 13.67
C PHE A 82 -3.56 11.56 15.19
N GLU A 83 -2.93 12.41 15.96
CA GLU A 83 -2.94 12.31 17.44
C GLU A 83 -4.33 12.12 18.07
N THR A 84 -5.38 12.60 17.40
CA THR A 84 -6.75 12.58 17.93
C THR A 84 -7.76 11.85 17.03
N GLN A 85 -7.38 11.47 15.82
CA GLN A 85 -8.31 10.87 14.86
C GLN A 85 -8.15 9.36 14.80
N VAL A 86 -9.13 8.64 15.32
CA VAL A 86 -9.22 7.17 15.25
C VAL A 86 -10.00 6.74 14.01
N VAL A 87 -9.44 5.82 13.24
CA VAL A 87 -10.08 5.21 12.08
C VAL A 87 -10.41 3.76 12.39
N GLN A 88 -11.65 3.38 12.15
CA GLN A 88 -12.09 1.98 12.22
C GLN A 88 -11.64 1.23 10.96
N VAL A 89 -11.12 0.03 11.15
CA VAL A 89 -10.67 -0.85 10.08
C VAL A 89 -11.65 -2.03 9.98
N ASP A 90 -12.35 -2.11 8.86
CA ASP A 90 -13.26 -3.19 8.55
C ASP A 90 -12.85 -3.86 7.24
N PHE A 91 -12.45 -5.13 7.32
CA PHE A 91 -12.10 -5.93 6.15
C PHE A 91 -13.34 -6.65 5.64
N LYS A 92 -13.94 -6.14 4.58
CA LYS A 92 -15.19 -6.68 4.03
C LYS A 92 -15.04 -8.05 3.41
N THR A 93 -13.90 -8.36 2.76
CA THR A 93 -13.66 -9.65 2.10
C THR A 93 -12.19 -10.01 2.06
N ASN A 94 -11.87 -11.29 2.26
CA ASN A 94 -10.61 -11.89 1.90
C ASN A 94 -10.84 -12.77 0.67
N LYS A 95 -10.14 -12.47 -0.43
CA LYS A 95 -10.19 -13.26 -1.65
C LYS A 95 -8.80 -13.75 -2.01
N PHE A 96 -8.73 -15.01 -2.39
CA PHE A 96 -7.53 -15.65 -2.88
C PHE A 96 -7.68 -15.88 -4.38
N GLY A 97 -6.61 -15.66 -5.13
CA GLY A 97 -6.62 -15.89 -6.58
C GLY A 97 -5.28 -15.59 -7.22
N PHE A 98 -5.19 -15.86 -8.50
CA PHE A 98 -4.02 -15.55 -9.30
C PHE A 98 -4.20 -14.20 -9.99
N LEU A 99 -3.24 -13.31 -9.83
CA LEU A 99 -3.22 -12.01 -10.52
C LEU A 99 -2.94 -12.17 -12.03
N ASN A 100 -2.22 -13.22 -12.41
CA ASN A 100 -1.76 -13.50 -13.78
C ASN A 100 -2.61 -14.54 -14.52
N SER A 101 -3.85 -14.78 -14.15
CA SER A 101 -4.68 -15.65 -14.98
C SER A 101 -5.01 -14.93 -16.29
N GLN A 102 -4.55 -15.46 -17.40
CA GLN A 102 -4.81 -14.90 -18.73
C GLN A 102 -6.31 -14.80 -19.06
N SER A 103 -7.14 -15.54 -18.35
CA SER A 103 -8.58 -15.53 -18.57
C SER A 103 -9.26 -14.26 -18.07
N VAL A 104 -8.75 -13.59 -17.02
CA VAL A 104 -9.33 -12.34 -16.48
C VAL A 104 -8.31 -11.54 -15.66
N PRO A 105 -7.25 -11.01 -16.29
CA PRO A 105 -6.33 -10.10 -15.60
C PRO A 105 -7.13 -8.97 -14.99
N GLY A 106 -7.03 -8.42 -13.99
CA GLY A 106 -7.81 -7.30 -13.45
C GLY A 106 -9.22 -7.64 -12.94
N SER A 107 -9.77 -8.82 -13.22
CA SER A 107 -11.12 -9.13 -12.73
C SER A 107 -11.15 -9.30 -11.22
N LEU A 108 -10.09 -9.87 -10.63
CA LEU A 108 -9.98 -9.97 -9.18
C LEU A 108 -9.90 -8.60 -8.53
N LEU A 109 -9.09 -7.72 -9.09
CA LEU A 109 -8.99 -6.32 -8.64
C LEU A 109 -10.28 -5.56 -8.93
N GLY A 110 -10.80 -5.63 -10.16
CA GLY A 110 -12.00 -4.93 -10.58
C GLY A 110 -13.25 -5.30 -9.80
N ARG A 111 -13.40 -6.57 -9.39
CA ARG A 111 -14.53 -7.03 -8.57
C ARG A 111 -14.49 -6.52 -7.12
N ASN A 112 -13.33 -6.08 -6.64
CA ASN A 112 -13.16 -5.60 -5.27
C ASN A 112 -13.19 -4.08 -5.17
N VAL A 113 -13.09 -3.37 -6.29
CA VAL A 113 -13.24 -1.92 -6.34
C VAL A 113 -14.74 -1.58 -6.28
N SER A 114 -15.12 -0.85 -5.25
CA SER A 114 -16.49 -0.38 -5.08
C SER A 114 -16.50 1.05 -4.55
N SER A 115 -17.63 1.74 -4.69
CA SER A 115 -17.81 3.09 -4.13
C SER A 115 -17.76 3.13 -2.59
N ASP A 116 -17.94 1.99 -1.94
CA ASP A 116 -18.02 1.88 -0.48
C ASP A 116 -16.67 1.56 0.17
N THR A 117 -15.60 1.45 -0.61
CA THR A 117 -14.27 1.13 -0.12
C THR A 117 -13.26 2.19 -0.56
N ASN A 118 -12.26 2.46 0.29
CA ASN A 118 -11.24 3.46 0.02
C ASN A 118 -9.97 2.89 -0.64
N GLY A 119 -9.81 1.58 -0.57
CA GLY A 119 -8.66 0.88 -1.12
C GLY A 119 -8.70 -0.60 -0.80
N LEU A 120 -7.74 -1.32 -1.29
CA LEU A 120 -7.53 -2.72 -0.96
C LEU A 120 -6.06 -3.03 -0.69
N LEU A 121 -5.82 -4.06 0.10
CA LEU A 121 -4.49 -4.58 0.35
C LEU A 121 -4.27 -5.82 -0.51
N LEU A 122 -3.12 -5.88 -1.17
CA LEU A 122 -2.68 -7.04 -1.94
C LEU A 122 -1.48 -7.66 -1.25
N LEU A 123 -1.59 -8.94 -0.90
CA LEU A 123 -0.48 -9.73 -0.39
C LEU A 123 -0.04 -10.70 -1.49
N VAL A 124 1.14 -10.45 -2.06
CA VAL A 124 1.70 -11.25 -3.15
C VAL A 124 3.09 -11.72 -2.74
N ARG A 125 3.28 -13.03 -2.65
CA ARG A 125 4.57 -13.65 -2.28
C ARG A 125 5.17 -13.09 -0.98
N GLY A 126 4.34 -12.81 0.00
CA GLY A 126 4.77 -12.24 1.28
C GLY A 126 5.01 -10.73 1.30
N LEU A 127 4.81 -10.05 0.18
CA LEU A 127 4.91 -8.60 0.07
C LEU A 127 3.50 -7.98 0.04
N CYS A 128 3.25 -7.01 0.89
CA CYS A 128 1.99 -6.28 0.92
C CYS A 128 2.13 -4.91 0.28
N VAL A 129 1.22 -4.62 -0.63
CA VAL A 129 1.06 -3.31 -1.27
C VAL A 129 -0.40 -2.88 -1.16
N SER A 130 -0.70 -1.61 -1.37
CA SER A 130 -2.08 -1.12 -1.43
C SER A 130 -2.44 -0.62 -2.81
N VAL A 131 -3.67 -0.90 -3.22
CA VAL A 131 -4.30 -0.29 -4.38
C VAL A 131 -5.32 0.71 -3.88
N LEU A 132 -5.18 1.95 -4.30
CA LEU A 132 -6.02 3.07 -3.93
C LEU A 132 -6.72 3.57 -5.18
N TRP A 133 -7.90 4.17 -5.03
CA TRP A 133 -8.59 4.74 -6.18
C TRP A 133 -9.34 6.02 -5.84
N THR A 134 -9.51 6.81 -6.87
CA THR A 134 -10.38 7.97 -6.90
C THR A 134 -11.47 7.74 -7.96
N LYS A 135 -12.33 8.70 -8.20
CA LYS A 135 -13.34 8.57 -9.26
C LYS A 135 -12.77 8.35 -10.66
N ARG A 136 -11.50 8.70 -10.90
CA ARG A 136 -10.89 8.72 -12.24
C ARG A 136 -9.64 7.86 -12.37
N ASP A 137 -8.91 7.68 -11.29
CA ASP A 137 -7.55 7.12 -11.32
C ASP A 137 -7.35 6.03 -10.29
N PHE A 138 -6.40 5.15 -10.57
CA PHE A 138 -5.92 4.12 -9.68
C PHE A 138 -4.47 4.38 -9.29
N TYR A 139 -4.11 3.99 -8.08
CA TYR A 139 -2.77 4.17 -7.54
C TYR A 139 -2.31 2.88 -6.89
N LEU A 140 -1.04 2.54 -7.07
CA LEU A 140 -0.35 1.49 -6.33
C LEU A 140 0.65 2.16 -5.39
N PHE A 141 0.50 1.93 -4.10
CA PHE A 141 1.50 2.30 -3.11
C PHE A 141 2.30 1.06 -2.70
N ASP A 142 3.61 1.15 -2.80
CA ASP A 142 4.54 0.11 -2.41
C ASP A 142 5.61 0.68 -1.47
N SER A 143 5.67 0.16 -0.24
CA SER A 143 6.62 0.57 0.80
C SER A 143 8.01 -0.02 0.64
N HIS A 144 8.19 -0.98 -0.28
CA HIS A 144 9.46 -1.65 -0.51
C HIS A 144 10.42 -0.79 -1.33
N SER A 145 11.68 -1.24 -1.39
CA SER A 145 12.72 -0.53 -2.13
C SER A 145 12.54 -0.65 -3.64
N LYS A 146 12.15 0.44 -4.28
CA LYS A 146 11.85 0.54 -5.71
C LYS A 146 12.62 1.68 -6.37
N ASN A 147 12.98 1.49 -7.65
CA ASN A 147 13.46 2.57 -8.50
C ASN A 147 12.27 3.38 -9.08
N ASP A 148 12.57 4.36 -9.90
CA ASP A 148 11.58 5.24 -10.55
C ASP A 148 10.66 4.51 -11.56
N LYS A 149 11.00 3.28 -11.95
CA LYS A 149 10.18 2.42 -12.81
C LYS A 149 9.30 1.44 -12.02
N GLY A 150 9.42 1.42 -10.69
CA GLY A 150 8.71 0.47 -9.83
C GLY A 150 9.40 -0.90 -9.69
N GLU A 151 10.62 -1.05 -10.20
CA GLU A 151 11.39 -2.29 -10.08
C GLU A 151 12.13 -2.36 -8.75
N CYS A 152 12.31 -3.57 -8.22
CA CYS A 152 13.08 -3.79 -7.01
C CYS A 152 14.55 -3.38 -7.21
N THR A 153 15.09 -2.66 -6.25
CA THR A 153 16.50 -2.24 -6.23
C THR A 153 16.99 -2.12 -4.79
N PRO A 154 18.27 -2.39 -4.51
CA PRO A 154 18.80 -2.24 -3.14
C PRO A 154 18.72 -0.81 -2.61
N ASP A 155 18.94 0.17 -3.46
CA ASP A 155 19.05 1.59 -3.09
C ASP A 155 17.81 2.40 -3.50
N GLY A 156 16.63 1.77 -3.45
CA GLY A 156 15.39 2.41 -3.82
C GLY A 156 14.64 3.09 -2.68
N CYS A 157 13.44 3.51 -2.99
CA CYS A 157 12.54 4.18 -2.06
C CYS A 157 11.13 3.58 -2.17
N SER A 158 10.27 3.91 -1.21
CA SER A 158 8.83 3.69 -1.37
C SER A 158 8.31 4.44 -2.60
N ILE A 159 7.24 3.93 -3.21
CA ILE A 159 6.75 4.47 -4.48
C ILE A 159 5.23 4.54 -4.50
N LEU A 160 4.71 5.55 -5.17
CA LEU A 160 3.32 5.66 -5.58
C LEU A 160 3.27 5.74 -7.11
N LEU A 161 2.60 4.79 -7.72
CA LEU A 161 2.39 4.72 -9.16
C LEU A 161 0.94 5.05 -9.48
N LYS A 162 0.71 5.91 -10.47
CA LYS A 162 -0.61 6.29 -10.96
C LYS A 162 -0.94 5.59 -12.27
N PHE A 163 -2.16 5.07 -12.39
CA PHE A 163 -2.71 4.43 -13.58
C PHE A 163 -4.11 4.99 -13.89
N ASN A 164 -4.49 4.98 -15.16
CA ASN A 164 -5.82 5.40 -15.59
C ASN A 164 -6.85 4.26 -15.62
N SER A 165 -6.42 3.03 -15.43
CA SER A 165 -7.31 1.87 -15.34
C SER A 165 -6.74 0.80 -14.42
N ILE A 166 -7.63 0.04 -13.80
CA ILE A 166 -7.24 -1.06 -12.94
C ILE A 166 -6.56 -2.21 -13.71
N ASN A 167 -6.88 -2.36 -14.98
CA ASN A 167 -6.27 -3.38 -15.83
C ASN A 167 -4.78 -3.14 -16.07
N ALA A 168 -4.33 -1.89 -15.98
CA ALA A 168 -2.91 -1.54 -16.10
C ALA A 168 -2.06 -2.03 -14.92
N LEU A 169 -2.67 -2.31 -13.76
CA LEU A 169 -1.99 -2.84 -12.58
C LEU A 169 -1.60 -4.32 -12.69
N GLY A 170 -2.22 -5.06 -13.60
CA GLY A 170 -2.09 -6.53 -13.70
C GLY A 170 -1.09 -7.04 -14.75
N VAL A 171 -0.35 -6.18 -15.44
CA VAL A 171 0.35 -6.57 -16.68
C VAL A 171 1.86 -6.72 -16.51
N GLU A 172 2.46 -6.30 -15.44
CA GLU A 172 3.92 -6.43 -15.27
C GLU A 172 4.24 -7.06 -13.91
N GLY A 173 4.36 -8.35 -13.94
CA GLY A 173 4.93 -9.18 -12.87
C GLY A 173 6.18 -9.89 -13.36
#